data_87af72e2c7bd8a7f4464ab281beb499f
#
_entry.id   87af72e2c7bd8a7f4464ab281beb499f
#
_cell.length_a   1.000
_cell.length_b   1.000
_cell.length_c   1.000
_cell.angle_alpha   90.00
_cell.angle_beta   90.00
_cell.angle_gamma   90.00
#
_symmetry.space_group_name_H-M   'P 1'
#
loop_
_entity.id
_entity.type
_entity.pdbx_description
1 polymer ?
#
loop_
_entity_poly.entity_id
_entity_poly.type
_entity_poly.pdbx_seq_one_letter_code
_entity_poly.pdbx_strand_id
1 'polypeptide(L)'
;MAVGKEILTKIRSVQNTQKITKAMQMVSTSKMRKTQDRMRLARPYAEKVRTVMSHLAQTNADHGIKLLEPHREVRRAGFILITSDKGLCGGLNANVLKKFLAQVQEYQEQGIEVEVVCLGSKGLAACQSIGLNVIASATNLGDTPKMELLLGPLTEIFQRYEKHELDRIHMVYSRFVNTMRQEPRMEVLLPIGENVIDDGTGHSSFTWEYLYEPSPIAVLEYLVRRYLESVVYQALSDNMASEQAARMVAMKAATDNAGNAIKELCLVYNKSRQAAITTELSEIVAGAAAV
;
A
#
# COMPACT_ATOMS: atom_id res chain seq x y z
N MET A 1 46.54 5.02 -15.68
CA MET A 1 45.71 6.25 -15.56
C MET A 1 44.21 6.04 -15.91
N ALA A 2 43.82 5.20 -16.88
CA ALA A 2 42.41 4.98 -17.24
C ALA A 2 41.54 4.41 -16.09
N VAL A 3 42.01 3.39 -15.36
CA VAL A 3 41.30 2.71 -14.25
C VAL A 3 40.98 3.68 -13.09
N GLY A 4 41.92 4.56 -12.73
CA GLY A 4 41.70 5.54 -11.66
C GLY A 4 40.58 6.56 -11.99
N LYS A 5 40.46 6.98 -13.26
CA LYS A 5 39.42 7.91 -13.71
C LYS A 5 38.06 7.27 -13.69
N GLU A 6 37.95 5.99 -14.03
CA GLU A 6 36.69 5.23 -13.95
C GLU A 6 36.21 5.10 -12.51
N ILE A 7 37.07 4.77 -11.56
CA ILE A 7 36.72 4.65 -10.13
C ILE A 7 36.27 6.00 -9.60
N LEU A 8 36.92 7.11 -9.94
CA LEU A 8 36.45 8.44 -9.54
C LEU A 8 35.08 8.79 -10.08
N THR A 9 34.74 8.38 -11.30
CA THR A 9 33.42 8.58 -11.89
C THR A 9 32.38 7.77 -11.14
N LYS A 10 32.67 6.51 -10.77
CA LYS A 10 31.84 5.69 -9.93
C LYS A 10 31.60 6.32 -8.55
N ILE A 11 32.66 6.82 -7.89
CA ILE A 11 32.55 7.52 -6.60
C ILE A 11 31.57 8.70 -6.70
N ARG A 12 31.71 9.55 -7.72
CA ARG A 12 30.84 10.72 -7.94
C ARG A 12 29.36 10.29 -8.17
N SER A 13 29.15 9.24 -8.96
CA SER A 13 27.80 8.69 -9.20
C SER A 13 27.14 8.21 -7.92
N VAL A 14 27.87 7.44 -7.09
CA VAL A 14 27.34 6.94 -5.81
C VAL A 14 27.11 8.08 -4.81
N GLN A 15 27.97 9.11 -4.78
CA GLN A 15 27.77 10.32 -3.97
C GLN A 15 26.48 11.07 -4.37
N ASN A 16 26.20 11.18 -5.66
CA ASN A 16 24.96 11.80 -6.14
C ASN A 16 23.75 10.96 -5.73
N THR A 17 23.81 9.63 -5.88
CA THR A 17 22.76 8.72 -5.41
C THR A 17 22.52 8.87 -3.91
N GLN A 18 23.57 8.96 -3.10
CA GLN A 18 23.48 9.19 -1.65
C GLN A 18 22.75 10.49 -1.30
N LYS A 19 23.04 11.58 -2.03
CA LYS A 19 22.36 12.87 -1.82
C LYS A 19 20.86 12.75 -2.16
N ILE A 20 20.52 12.06 -3.25
CA ILE A 20 19.15 11.87 -3.69
C ILE A 20 18.38 11.01 -2.65
N THR A 21 18.95 9.89 -2.22
CA THR A 21 18.28 9.01 -1.23
C THR A 21 18.08 9.71 0.11
N LYS A 22 19.06 10.51 0.56
CA LYS A 22 18.94 11.33 1.78
C LYS A 22 17.83 12.38 1.65
N ALA A 23 17.72 13.06 0.51
CA ALA A 23 16.64 14.01 0.25
C ALA A 23 15.27 13.30 0.25
N MET A 24 15.17 12.14 -0.42
CA MET A 24 13.94 11.34 -0.44
C MET A 24 13.53 10.85 0.97
N GLN A 25 14.49 10.47 1.81
CA GLN A 25 14.25 10.13 3.21
C GLN A 25 13.59 11.30 3.95
N MET A 26 14.13 12.51 3.83
CA MET A 26 13.59 13.72 4.50
C MET A 26 12.17 14.05 4.02
N VAL A 27 11.94 13.99 2.71
CA VAL A 27 10.60 14.23 2.12
C VAL A 27 9.60 13.20 2.63
N SER A 28 9.97 11.91 2.65
CA SER A 28 9.09 10.84 3.15
C SER A 28 8.79 11.00 4.64
N THR A 29 9.75 11.45 5.44
CA THR A 29 9.54 11.74 6.87
C THR A 29 8.49 12.85 7.06
N SER A 30 8.59 13.93 6.29
CA SER A 30 7.61 15.03 6.34
C SER A 30 6.22 14.60 5.90
N LYS A 31 6.14 13.82 4.79
CA LYS A 31 4.86 13.29 4.27
C LYS A 31 4.21 12.31 5.23
N MET A 32 5.00 11.44 5.87
CA MET A 32 4.52 10.47 6.86
C MET A 32 3.78 11.18 8.02
N ARG A 33 4.36 12.26 8.58
CA ARG A 33 3.70 13.02 9.65
C ARG A 33 2.34 13.55 9.21
N LYS A 34 2.26 14.19 8.02
CA LYS A 34 1.02 14.71 7.47
C LYS A 34 -0.04 13.61 7.25
N THR A 35 0.39 12.44 6.81
CA THR A 35 -0.52 11.30 6.59
C THR A 35 -1.03 10.71 7.91
N GLN A 36 -0.17 10.62 8.93
CA GLN A 36 -0.57 10.20 10.27
C GLN A 36 -1.57 11.17 10.92
N ASP A 37 -1.36 12.48 10.77
CA ASP A 37 -2.30 13.49 11.30
C ASP A 37 -3.68 13.33 10.64
N ARG A 38 -3.74 13.10 9.33
CA ARG A 38 -5.01 12.84 8.61
C ARG A 38 -5.69 11.56 9.08
N MET A 39 -4.91 10.47 9.21
CA MET A 39 -5.42 9.20 9.70
C MET A 39 -6.06 9.35 11.09
N ARG A 40 -5.42 10.13 11.98
CA ARG A 40 -5.97 10.44 13.31
C ARG A 40 -7.27 11.24 13.24
N LEU A 41 -7.37 12.19 12.30
CA LEU A 41 -8.58 13.01 12.11
C LEU A 41 -9.75 12.21 11.50
N ALA A 42 -9.47 11.26 10.61
CA ALA A 42 -10.48 10.43 9.97
C ALA A 42 -11.02 9.31 10.89
N ARG A 43 -10.20 8.82 11.83
CA ARG A 43 -10.49 7.68 12.70
C ARG A 43 -11.78 7.82 13.51
N PRO A 44 -12.08 8.95 14.20
CA PRO A 44 -13.30 9.08 14.99
C PRO A 44 -14.58 8.94 14.16
N TYR A 45 -14.57 9.43 12.93
CA TYR A 45 -15.70 9.28 12.01
C TYR A 45 -15.92 7.81 11.64
N ALA A 46 -14.86 7.12 11.21
CA ALA A 46 -14.91 5.71 10.85
C ALA A 46 -15.37 4.83 12.04
N GLU A 47 -14.88 5.11 13.25
CA GLU A 47 -15.29 4.41 14.46
C GLU A 47 -16.79 4.62 14.77
N LYS A 48 -17.27 5.85 14.64
CA LYS A 48 -18.71 6.14 14.88
C LYS A 48 -19.62 5.51 13.84
N VAL A 49 -19.25 5.55 12.57
CA VAL A 49 -20.02 4.89 11.52
C VAL A 49 -20.03 3.37 11.74
N ARG A 50 -18.89 2.78 12.13
CA ARG A 50 -18.83 1.34 12.49
C ARG A 50 -19.73 1.00 13.68
N THR A 51 -19.73 1.82 14.73
CA THR A 51 -20.60 1.62 15.90
C THR A 51 -22.08 1.66 15.49
N VAL A 52 -22.49 2.63 14.67
CA VAL A 52 -23.88 2.68 14.16
C VAL A 52 -24.21 1.43 13.35
N MET A 53 -23.28 1.01 12.46
CA MET A 53 -23.48 -0.21 11.66
C MET A 53 -23.58 -1.47 12.51
N SER A 54 -22.80 -1.60 13.59
CA SER A 54 -22.89 -2.75 14.50
C SER A 54 -24.24 -2.79 15.24
N HIS A 55 -24.77 -1.65 15.66
CA HIS A 55 -26.10 -1.57 16.26
C HIS A 55 -27.20 -1.97 15.27
N LEU A 56 -27.10 -1.51 14.03
CA LEU A 56 -28.08 -1.83 12.98
C LEU A 56 -28.05 -3.30 12.58
N ALA A 57 -26.86 -3.91 12.50
CA ALA A 57 -26.71 -5.33 12.23
C ALA A 57 -27.32 -6.22 13.34
N GLN A 58 -27.33 -5.75 14.58
CA GLN A 58 -27.93 -6.46 15.71
C GLN A 58 -29.46 -6.31 15.78
N THR A 59 -30.00 -5.19 15.30
CA THR A 59 -31.42 -4.86 15.53
C THR A 59 -32.35 -5.47 14.49
N ASN A 60 -31.88 -5.73 13.23
CA ASN A 60 -32.78 -6.22 12.18
C ASN A 60 -32.04 -6.93 11.04
N ALA A 61 -32.17 -8.23 10.98
CA ALA A 61 -31.66 -9.07 9.88
C ALA A 61 -32.50 -8.99 8.58
N ASP A 62 -33.62 -8.25 8.54
CA ASP A 62 -34.65 -8.43 7.49
C ASP A 62 -34.94 -7.15 6.67
N HIS A 63 -33.99 -6.24 6.51
CA HIS A 63 -34.27 -4.95 5.83
C HIS A 63 -34.21 -4.98 4.31
N GLY A 64 -33.91 -6.12 3.66
CA GLY A 64 -33.85 -6.23 2.20
C GLY A 64 -32.76 -5.35 1.57
N ILE A 65 -31.69 -5.02 2.31
CA ILE A 65 -30.57 -4.25 1.81
C ILE A 65 -29.61 -5.21 1.13
N LYS A 66 -29.54 -5.17 -0.18
CA LYS A 66 -28.73 -6.06 -1.01
C LYS A 66 -27.25 -6.12 -0.61
N LEU A 67 -26.68 -5.02 -0.13
CA LEU A 67 -25.29 -4.97 0.34
C LEU A 67 -25.04 -5.70 1.66
N LEU A 68 -26.08 -6.01 2.44
CA LEU A 68 -25.97 -6.76 3.69
C LEU A 68 -26.30 -8.24 3.53
N GLU A 69 -26.90 -8.63 2.41
CA GLU A 69 -27.30 -10.02 2.18
C GLU A 69 -26.07 -10.91 1.94
N PRO A 70 -25.86 -11.97 2.76
CA PRO A 70 -24.79 -12.93 2.51
C PRO A 70 -25.17 -13.85 1.35
N HIS A 71 -24.29 -13.97 0.36
CA HIS A 71 -24.44 -14.94 -0.71
C HIS A 71 -24.06 -16.33 -0.20
N ARG A 72 -24.88 -17.34 -0.47
CA ARG A 72 -24.70 -18.71 0.08
C ARG A 72 -23.50 -19.45 -0.52
N GLU A 73 -23.21 -19.23 -1.79
CA GLU A 73 -22.06 -19.84 -2.49
C GLU A 73 -21.24 -18.77 -3.18
N VAL A 74 -19.93 -18.82 -2.97
CA VAL A 74 -18.99 -17.89 -3.63
C VAL A 74 -18.60 -18.46 -4.98
N ARG A 75 -19.09 -17.89 -6.06
CA ARG A 75 -18.72 -18.24 -7.45
C ARG A 75 -17.84 -17.16 -8.08
N ARG A 76 -18.01 -15.91 -7.66
CA ARG A 76 -17.24 -14.77 -8.14
C ARG A 76 -16.79 -13.90 -6.96
N ALA A 77 -15.49 -13.63 -6.92
CA ALA A 77 -14.89 -12.82 -5.87
C ALA A 77 -14.31 -11.52 -6.43
N GLY A 78 -14.68 -10.40 -5.82
CA GLY A 78 -14.12 -9.09 -6.08
C GLY A 78 -12.96 -8.77 -5.13
N PHE A 79 -11.95 -8.07 -5.62
CA PHE A 79 -10.86 -7.57 -4.80
C PHE A 79 -10.66 -6.07 -4.99
N ILE A 80 -10.53 -5.34 -3.88
CA ILE A 80 -10.03 -3.97 -3.86
C ILE A 80 -8.57 -4.03 -3.44
N LEU A 81 -7.66 -3.92 -4.42
CA LEU A 81 -6.23 -3.97 -4.20
C LEU A 81 -5.65 -2.57 -4.04
N ILE A 82 -5.18 -2.24 -2.85
CA ILE A 82 -4.60 -0.93 -2.52
C ILE A 82 -3.08 -1.05 -2.50
N THR A 83 -2.42 -0.30 -3.37
CA THR A 83 -0.96 -0.23 -3.51
C THR A 83 -0.48 1.20 -3.65
N SER A 84 0.82 1.41 -3.73
CA SER A 84 1.37 2.73 -4.01
C SER A 84 1.40 3.04 -5.51
N ASP A 85 1.39 4.34 -5.84
CA ASP A 85 1.67 4.80 -7.20
C ASP A 85 3.18 4.78 -7.52
N LYS A 86 4.02 5.07 -6.53
CA LYS A 86 5.47 5.19 -6.69
C LYS A 86 6.20 4.04 -6.00
N GLY A 87 7.31 3.61 -6.54
CA GLY A 87 8.18 2.60 -5.95
C GLY A 87 9.11 3.16 -4.85
N LEU A 88 10.21 2.46 -4.63
CA LEU A 88 11.26 2.77 -3.65
C LEU A 88 10.77 2.73 -2.19
N CYS A 89 9.73 1.95 -1.91
CA CYS A 89 9.17 1.71 -0.59
C CYS A 89 9.54 0.32 -0.03
N GLY A 90 10.71 -0.19 -0.38
CA GLY A 90 11.17 -1.51 0.04
C GLY A 90 10.24 -2.63 -0.45
N GLY A 91 9.94 -3.58 0.42
CA GLY A 91 9.08 -4.73 0.12
C GLY A 91 7.56 -4.49 0.28
N LEU A 92 7.11 -3.25 0.55
CA LEU A 92 5.71 -2.97 0.87
C LEU A 92 4.74 -3.55 -0.16
N ASN A 93 4.87 -3.13 -1.43
CA ASN A 93 3.98 -3.60 -2.49
C ASN A 93 4.15 -5.10 -2.77
N ALA A 94 5.38 -5.61 -2.73
CA ALA A 94 5.64 -7.04 -2.95
C ALA A 94 4.93 -7.92 -1.90
N ASN A 95 4.92 -7.50 -0.64
CA ASN A 95 4.25 -8.23 0.44
C ASN A 95 2.72 -8.21 0.31
N VAL A 96 2.14 -7.06 -0.08
CA VAL A 96 0.70 -6.95 -0.37
C VAL A 96 0.32 -7.83 -1.56
N LEU A 97 1.07 -7.73 -2.66
CA LEU A 97 0.85 -8.54 -3.85
C LEU A 97 0.99 -10.03 -3.58
N LYS A 98 1.99 -10.44 -2.79
CA LYS A 98 2.16 -11.85 -2.41
C LYS A 98 0.92 -12.39 -1.69
N LYS A 99 0.38 -11.63 -0.74
CA LYS A 99 -0.83 -12.03 0.00
C LYS A 99 -2.06 -12.07 -0.90
N PHE A 100 -2.21 -11.07 -1.76
CA PHE A 100 -3.28 -11.01 -2.75
C PHE A 100 -3.23 -12.20 -3.72
N LEU A 101 -2.08 -12.46 -4.33
CA LEU A 101 -1.92 -13.52 -5.31
C LEU A 101 -2.12 -14.91 -4.71
N ALA A 102 -1.73 -15.13 -3.47
CA ALA A 102 -2.00 -16.40 -2.79
C ALA A 102 -3.51 -16.67 -2.69
N GLN A 103 -4.32 -15.66 -2.38
CA GLN A 103 -5.77 -15.81 -2.32
C GLN A 103 -6.41 -15.95 -3.70
N VAL A 104 -5.89 -15.21 -4.69
CA VAL A 104 -6.36 -15.34 -6.08
C VAL A 104 -6.11 -16.75 -6.59
N GLN A 105 -4.94 -17.32 -6.33
CA GLN A 105 -4.61 -18.69 -6.72
C GLN A 105 -5.55 -19.71 -6.06
N GLU A 106 -5.80 -19.56 -4.74
CA GLU A 106 -6.74 -20.43 -4.02
C GLU A 106 -8.15 -20.39 -4.63
N TYR A 107 -8.64 -19.22 -5.01
CA TYR A 107 -9.93 -19.06 -5.67
C TYR A 107 -9.94 -19.65 -7.08
N GLN A 108 -8.89 -19.46 -7.85
CA GLN A 108 -8.77 -20.07 -9.18
C GLN A 108 -8.74 -21.60 -9.13
N GLU A 109 -8.07 -22.19 -8.13
CA GLU A 109 -8.07 -23.64 -7.88
C GLU A 109 -9.46 -24.19 -7.53
N GLN A 110 -10.29 -23.35 -6.89
CA GLN A 110 -11.71 -23.66 -6.58
C GLN A 110 -12.67 -23.36 -7.74
N GLY A 111 -12.16 -22.87 -8.87
CA GLY A 111 -12.99 -22.48 -10.02
C GLY A 111 -13.77 -21.18 -9.83
N ILE A 112 -13.37 -20.34 -8.87
CA ILE A 112 -13.99 -19.06 -8.58
C ILE A 112 -13.37 -17.98 -9.48
N GLU A 113 -14.21 -17.25 -10.20
CA GLU A 113 -13.78 -16.11 -11.01
C GLU A 113 -13.38 -14.93 -10.14
N VAL A 114 -12.28 -14.26 -10.53
CA VAL A 114 -11.72 -13.13 -9.77
C VAL A 114 -11.77 -11.85 -10.60
N GLU A 115 -12.36 -10.81 -10.01
CA GLU A 115 -12.35 -9.45 -10.55
C GLU A 115 -11.65 -8.49 -9.60
N VAL A 116 -10.92 -7.51 -10.15
CA VAL A 116 -10.06 -6.64 -9.34
C VAL A 116 -10.34 -5.17 -9.62
N VAL A 117 -10.45 -4.40 -8.54
CA VAL A 117 -10.35 -2.94 -8.55
C VAL A 117 -8.98 -2.55 -8.02
N CYS A 118 -8.20 -1.80 -8.79
CA CYS A 118 -6.86 -1.39 -8.40
C CYS A 118 -6.84 0.08 -7.96
N LEU A 119 -6.43 0.31 -6.71
CA LEU A 119 -6.12 1.64 -6.19
C LEU A 119 -4.60 1.77 -6.07
N GLY A 120 -3.99 2.47 -7.03
CA GLY A 120 -2.54 2.64 -7.16
C GLY A 120 -1.92 1.94 -8.37
N SER A 121 -0.95 2.61 -8.98
CA SER A 121 -0.34 2.19 -10.26
C SER A 121 0.44 0.87 -10.17
N LYS A 122 1.03 0.56 -9.00
CA LYS A 122 1.84 -0.67 -8.85
C LYS A 122 0.98 -1.93 -8.84
N GLY A 123 -0.19 -1.89 -8.20
CA GLY A 123 -1.15 -2.99 -8.25
C GLY A 123 -1.74 -3.18 -9.64
N LEU A 124 -2.12 -2.08 -10.30
CA LEU A 124 -2.65 -2.12 -11.66
C LEU A 124 -1.66 -2.79 -12.64
N ALA A 125 -0.39 -2.35 -12.63
CA ALA A 125 0.63 -2.93 -13.49
C ALA A 125 0.87 -4.43 -13.19
N ALA A 126 0.83 -4.84 -11.93
CA ALA A 126 0.98 -6.24 -11.55
C ALA A 126 -0.21 -7.09 -12.03
N CYS A 127 -1.45 -6.64 -11.82
CA CYS A 127 -2.65 -7.35 -12.28
C CYS A 127 -2.69 -7.50 -13.81
N GLN A 128 -2.33 -6.43 -14.54
CA GLN A 128 -2.24 -6.46 -16.00
C GLN A 128 -1.18 -7.43 -16.51
N SER A 129 -0.01 -7.49 -15.84
CA SER A 129 1.08 -8.41 -16.22
C SER A 129 0.72 -9.88 -16.06
N ILE A 130 -0.20 -10.19 -15.14
CA ILE A 130 -0.64 -11.57 -14.84
C ILE A 130 -1.91 -11.90 -15.63
N GLY A 131 -2.54 -10.91 -16.27
CA GLY A 131 -3.78 -11.12 -17.06
C GLY A 131 -5.04 -11.23 -16.20
N LEU A 132 -5.07 -10.66 -14.99
CA LEU A 132 -6.27 -10.59 -14.16
C LEU A 132 -7.28 -9.59 -14.72
N ASN A 133 -8.57 -9.88 -14.54
CA ASN A 133 -9.66 -9.00 -14.96
C ASN A 133 -9.76 -7.77 -14.05
N VAL A 134 -9.23 -6.63 -14.52
CA VAL A 134 -9.31 -5.35 -13.81
C VAL A 134 -10.53 -4.58 -14.31
N ILE A 135 -11.57 -4.49 -13.48
CA ILE A 135 -12.84 -3.84 -13.82
C ILE A 135 -12.79 -2.32 -13.69
N ALA A 136 -12.01 -1.80 -12.74
CA ALA A 136 -11.81 -0.37 -12.56
C ALA A 136 -10.48 -0.08 -11.88
N SER A 137 -9.97 1.14 -12.05
CA SER A 137 -8.74 1.55 -11.38
C SER A 137 -8.73 3.05 -11.08
N ALA A 138 -8.06 3.42 -9.98
CA ALA A 138 -7.70 4.80 -9.68
C ALA A 138 -6.20 4.87 -9.43
N THR A 139 -5.52 5.71 -10.19
CA THR A 139 -4.07 5.92 -10.11
C THR A 139 -3.77 7.40 -9.91
N ASN A 140 -2.53 7.72 -9.57
CA ASN A 140 -2.10 9.10 -9.31
C ASN A 140 -2.91 9.79 -8.22
N LEU A 141 -3.23 9.04 -7.14
CA LEU A 141 -4.02 9.52 -6.01
C LEU A 141 -3.37 10.68 -5.24
N GLY A 142 -2.07 10.91 -5.48
CA GLY A 142 -1.31 12.00 -4.89
C GLY A 142 -1.01 11.79 -3.40
N ASP A 143 -0.63 12.88 -2.73
CA ASP A 143 -0.34 12.84 -1.28
C ASP A 143 -1.60 13.05 -0.42
N THR A 144 -2.70 13.50 -1.04
CA THR A 144 -3.99 13.76 -0.41
C THR A 144 -5.08 13.17 -1.27
N PRO A 145 -5.42 11.90 -1.07
CA PRO A 145 -6.46 11.28 -1.88
C PRO A 145 -7.78 11.99 -1.63
N LYS A 146 -8.43 12.38 -2.71
CA LYS A 146 -9.79 12.91 -2.66
C LYS A 146 -10.77 11.76 -2.83
N MET A 147 -11.84 11.77 -2.05
CA MET A 147 -12.87 10.71 -2.12
C MET A 147 -13.48 10.62 -3.52
N GLU A 148 -13.60 11.76 -4.21
CA GLU A 148 -14.18 11.81 -5.56
C GLU A 148 -13.45 10.90 -6.57
N LEU A 149 -12.12 10.72 -6.40
CA LEU A 149 -11.33 9.85 -7.28
C LEU A 149 -11.58 8.35 -7.01
N LEU A 150 -12.08 8.02 -5.82
CA LEU A 150 -12.36 6.65 -5.42
C LEU A 150 -13.80 6.24 -5.75
N LEU A 151 -14.73 7.21 -5.80
CA LEU A 151 -16.16 6.94 -5.97
C LEU A 151 -16.44 6.11 -7.22
N GLY A 152 -15.83 6.44 -8.37
CA GLY A 152 -16.02 5.71 -9.62
C GLY A 152 -15.70 4.21 -9.48
N PRO A 153 -14.45 3.85 -9.16
CA PRO A 153 -14.05 2.44 -8.97
C PRO A 153 -14.82 1.73 -7.88
N LEU A 154 -15.16 2.40 -6.76
CA LEU A 154 -15.94 1.80 -5.69
C LEU A 154 -17.39 1.56 -6.07
N THR A 155 -18.01 2.50 -6.78
CA THR A 155 -19.38 2.35 -7.28
C THR A 155 -19.48 1.15 -8.22
N GLU A 156 -18.51 0.96 -9.11
CA GLU A 156 -18.50 -0.17 -10.05
C GLU A 156 -18.50 -1.52 -9.31
N ILE A 157 -17.61 -1.73 -8.34
CA ILE A 157 -17.54 -3.01 -7.63
C ILE A 157 -18.75 -3.25 -6.71
N PHE A 158 -19.28 -2.19 -6.08
CA PHE A 158 -20.47 -2.33 -5.23
C PHE A 158 -21.74 -2.59 -6.04
N GLN A 159 -21.91 -1.95 -7.19
CA GLN A 159 -23.01 -2.24 -8.10
C GLN A 159 -23.01 -3.68 -8.61
N ARG A 160 -21.83 -4.25 -8.89
CA ARG A 160 -21.72 -5.66 -9.28
C ARG A 160 -22.12 -6.60 -8.15
N TYR A 161 -21.80 -6.27 -6.91
CA TYR A 161 -22.29 -7.01 -5.76
C TYR A 161 -23.81 -6.91 -5.60
N GLU A 162 -24.40 -5.70 -5.70
CA GLU A 162 -25.84 -5.47 -5.67
C GLU A 162 -26.63 -6.21 -6.77
N LYS A 163 -25.98 -6.43 -7.93
CA LYS A 163 -26.54 -7.19 -9.06
C LYS A 163 -26.29 -8.69 -8.96
N HIS A 164 -25.72 -9.19 -7.88
CA HIS A 164 -25.30 -10.58 -7.72
C HIS A 164 -24.31 -11.07 -8.79
N GLU A 165 -23.51 -10.15 -9.37
CA GLU A 165 -22.41 -10.49 -10.25
C GLU A 165 -21.13 -10.82 -9.45
N LEU A 166 -21.06 -10.38 -8.20
CA LEU A 166 -20.02 -10.73 -7.23
C LEU A 166 -20.65 -11.22 -5.95
N ASP A 167 -20.09 -12.26 -5.34
CA ASP A 167 -20.60 -12.90 -4.13
C ASP A 167 -19.84 -12.50 -2.88
N ARG A 168 -18.58 -12.09 -3.05
CA ARG A 168 -17.71 -11.65 -1.96
C ARG A 168 -16.75 -10.56 -2.43
N ILE A 169 -16.48 -9.57 -1.58
CA ILE A 169 -15.50 -8.53 -1.86
C ILE A 169 -14.46 -8.52 -0.76
N HIS A 170 -13.19 -8.66 -1.17
CA HIS A 170 -12.03 -8.54 -0.31
C HIS A 170 -11.34 -7.19 -0.51
N MET A 171 -10.77 -6.66 0.55
CA MET A 171 -9.89 -5.50 0.51
C MET A 171 -8.49 -5.92 0.96
N VAL A 172 -7.47 -5.61 0.14
CA VAL A 172 -6.07 -5.96 0.40
C VAL A 172 -5.22 -4.70 0.42
N TYR A 173 -4.54 -4.46 1.53
CA TYR A 173 -3.77 -3.24 1.75
C TYR A 173 -2.63 -3.46 2.77
N SER A 174 -1.79 -2.45 2.98
CA SER A 174 -0.79 -2.43 4.06
C SER A 174 -1.29 -1.61 5.23
N ARG A 175 -1.53 -2.26 6.38
CA ARG A 175 -1.86 -1.59 7.63
C ARG A 175 -0.62 -0.95 8.25
N PHE A 176 -0.74 0.29 8.66
CA PHE A 176 0.30 0.97 9.42
C PHE A 176 0.26 0.58 10.90
N VAL A 177 1.29 -0.11 11.39
CA VAL A 177 1.46 -0.44 12.82
C VAL A 177 2.38 0.59 13.48
N ASN A 178 3.56 0.76 12.92
CA ASN A 178 4.54 1.77 13.32
C ASN A 178 5.52 2.04 12.17
N THR A 179 6.46 2.94 12.38
CA THR A 179 7.45 3.33 11.35
C THR A 179 8.28 2.17 10.81
N MET A 180 8.55 1.15 11.64
CA MET A 180 9.38 -0.01 11.29
C MET A 180 8.57 -1.20 10.79
N ARG A 181 7.28 -1.28 11.14
CA ARG A 181 6.42 -2.42 10.84
C ARG A 181 5.16 -2.00 10.11
N GLN A 182 4.98 -2.50 8.91
CA GLN A 182 3.80 -2.42 8.09
C GLN A 182 3.35 -3.85 7.78
N GLU A 183 2.06 -4.12 7.96
CA GLU A 183 1.50 -5.46 7.80
C GLU A 183 0.58 -5.54 6.59
N PRO A 184 0.82 -6.46 5.64
CA PRO A 184 -0.14 -6.72 4.58
C PRO A 184 -1.38 -7.37 5.19
N ARG A 185 -2.53 -6.71 5.04
CA ARG A 185 -3.83 -7.21 5.49
C ARG A 185 -4.74 -7.51 4.32
N MET A 186 -5.57 -8.50 4.53
CA MET A 186 -6.72 -8.81 3.70
C MET A 186 -7.93 -8.96 4.62
N GLU A 187 -8.97 -8.24 4.30
CA GLU A 187 -10.22 -8.21 5.07
C GLU A 187 -11.38 -8.43 4.11
N VAL A 188 -12.41 -9.15 4.57
CA VAL A 188 -13.66 -9.26 3.83
C VAL A 188 -14.41 -7.95 4.02
N LEU A 189 -14.71 -7.26 2.93
CA LEU A 189 -15.48 -6.02 2.95
C LEU A 189 -16.98 -6.27 2.83
N LEU A 190 -17.36 -7.21 1.97
CA LEU A 190 -18.73 -7.69 1.78
C LEU A 190 -18.75 -9.22 1.70
N PRO A 191 -19.71 -9.88 2.35
CA PRO A 191 -20.79 -9.34 3.20
C PRO A 191 -20.28 -8.75 4.52
N ILE A 192 -21.01 -7.78 5.07
CA ILE A 192 -20.60 -7.01 6.26
C ILE A 192 -20.62 -7.84 7.57
N GLY A 193 -21.20 -9.03 7.58
CA GLY A 193 -21.47 -9.78 8.80
C GLY A 193 -20.27 -10.36 9.55
N GLU A 194 -19.18 -10.68 8.86
CA GLU A 194 -18.06 -11.43 9.47
C GLU A 194 -17.09 -10.57 10.30
N ASN A 195 -16.96 -9.26 10.02
CA ASN A 195 -15.96 -8.40 10.65
C ASN A 195 -16.53 -7.30 11.58
N VAL A 196 -17.83 -7.07 11.58
CA VAL A 196 -18.46 -6.00 12.39
C VAL A 196 -18.80 -6.48 13.79
N ILE A 197 -18.98 -7.79 13.98
CA ILE A 197 -19.44 -8.40 15.23
C ILE A 197 -18.32 -8.61 16.24
N ASP A 198 -17.03 -8.61 15.80
CA ASP A 198 -15.89 -9.08 16.63
C ASP A 198 -15.01 -7.96 17.23
N ASP A 199 -15.49 -6.73 17.31
CA ASP A 199 -14.69 -5.61 17.88
C ASP A 199 -14.65 -5.57 19.42
N GLY A 200 -14.82 -6.71 20.14
CA GLY A 200 -14.45 -6.85 21.56
C GLY A 200 -15.09 -5.85 22.54
N THR A 201 -15.90 -4.94 22.05
CA THR A 201 -16.74 -4.06 22.89
C THR A 201 -17.98 -4.85 23.30
N GLY A 202 -17.87 -5.44 24.49
CA GLY A 202 -18.88 -6.30 25.09
C GLY A 202 -20.30 -5.84 24.79
N HIS A 203 -21.15 -6.82 24.52
CA HIS A 203 -22.59 -6.69 24.31
C HIS A 203 -23.17 -5.61 25.24
N SER A 204 -23.35 -4.39 24.73
CA SER A 204 -24.13 -3.43 25.50
C SER A 204 -25.56 -3.96 25.50
N SER A 205 -26.08 -4.22 26.68
CA SER A 205 -27.42 -4.71 26.92
C SER A 205 -28.52 -3.68 26.57
N PHE A 206 -28.18 -2.62 25.87
CA PHE A 206 -29.10 -1.57 25.45
C PHE A 206 -29.52 -1.80 24.00
N THR A 207 -30.82 -2.02 23.80
CA THR A 207 -31.47 -1.98 22.50
C THR A 207 -31.63 -0.51 22.09
N TRP A 208 -30.93 -0.07 21.08
CA TRP A 208 -31.04 1.28 20.56
C TRP A 208 -32.21 1.33 19.56
N GLU A 209 -33.22 2.16 19.80
CA GLU A 209 -34.23 2.50 18.83
C GLU A 209 -33.85 3.81 18.15
N TYR A 210 -33.69 3.75 16.82
CA TYR A 210 -33.41 4.93 16.01
C TYR A 210 -34.69 5.41 15.34
N LEU A 211 -34.87 6.74 15.30
CA LEU A 211 -35.87 7.38 14.45
C LEU A 211 -35.32 7.59 13.07
N TYR A 212 -35.98 7.04 12.06
CA TYR A 212 -35.50 7.12 10.67
C TYR A 212 -36.36 8.10 9.87
N GLU A 213 -35.75 9.08 9.23
CA GLU A 213 -36.38 10.02 8.32
C GLU A 213 -35.57 10.08 6.99
N PRO A 214 -36.18 9.90 5.80
CA PRO A 214 -37.62 9.75 5.51
C PRO A 214 -38.12 8.31 5.66
N SER A 215 -37.27 7.29 5.55
CA SER A 215 -37.62 5.87 5.74
C SER A 215 -36.43 5.06 6.24
N PRO A 216 -36.62 3.98 6.99
CA PRO A 216 -35.55 3.12 7.48
C PRO A 216 -34.65 2.62 6.35
N ILE A 217 -35.21 2.10 5.26
CA ILE A 217 -34.50 1.50 4.15
C ILE A 217 -33.59 2.53 3.46
N ALA A 218 -34.10 3.72 3.14
CA ALA A 218 -33.31 4.75 2.46
C ALA A 218 -32.13 5.25 3.31
N VAL A 219 -32.34 5.40 4.63
CA VAL A 219 -31.30 5.81 5.56
C VAL A 219 -30.24 4.72 5.68
N LEU A 220 -30.64 3.46 5.77
CA LEU A 220 -29.75 2.31 5.90
C LEU A 220 -28.91 2.09 4.65
N GLU A 221 -29.49 2.14 3.44
CA GLU A 221 -28.75 2.04 2.20
C GLU A 221 -27.68 3.13 2.09
N TYR A 222 -28.04 4.37 2.43
CA TYR A 222 -27.09 5.48 2.46
C TYR A 222 -25.96 5.27 3.48
N LEU A 223 -26.28 4.81 4.70
CA LEU A 223 -25.32 4.54 5.77
C LEU A 223 -24.37 3.40 5.41
N VAL A 224 -24.87 2.29 4.86
CA VAL A 224 -24.07 1.15 4.41
C VAL A 224 -23.06 1.61 3.36
N ARG A 225 -23.50 2.36 2.37
CA ARG A 225 -22.63 2.89 1.33
C ARG A 225 -21.55 3.81 1.90
N ARG A 226 -21.91 4.74 2.79
CA ARG A 226 -20.98 5.62 3.49
C ARG A 226 -20.00 4.87 4.38
N TYR A 227 -20.46 3.81 5.02
CA TYR A 227 -19.59 2.93 5.80
C TYR A 227 -18.51 2.28 4.92
N LEU A 228 -18.91 1.65 3.82
CA LEU A 228 -17.99 1.01 2.89
C LEU A 228 -16.96 2.00 2.31
N GLU A 229 -17.42 3.17 1.86
CA GLU A 229 -16.54 4.25 1.38
C GLU A 229 -15.54 4.68 2.45
N SER A 230 -15.99 4.83 3.71
CA SER A 230 -15.15 5.23 4.83
C SER A 230 -14.10 4.19 5.19
N VAL A 231 -14.46 2.90 5.18
CA VAL A 231 -13.55 1.78 5.45
C VAL A 231 -12.46 1.71 4.38
N VAL A 232 -12.83 1.83 3.10
CA VAL A 232 -11.83 1.84 2.01
C VAL A 232 -10.93 3.07 2.08
N TYR A 233 -11.49 4.24 2.39
CA TYR A 233 -10.69 5.46 2.57
C TYR A 233 -9.70 5.35 3.74
N GLN A 234 -10.12 4.72 4.84
CA GLN A 234 -9.24 4.46 5.98
C GLN A 234 -8.11 3.50 5.59
N ALA A 235 -8.42 2.40 4.89
CA ALA A 235 -7.42 1.46 4.41
C ALA A 235 -6.43 2.10 3.43
N LEU A 236 -6.91 2.99 2.55
CA LEU A 236 -6.04 3.77 1.67
C LEU A 236 -5.13 4.70 2.47
N SER A 237 -5.66 5.37 3.49
CA SER A 237 -4.89 6.26 4.36
C SER A 237 -3.81 5.50 5.14
N ASP A 238 -4.13 4.31 5.66
CA ASP A 238 -3.19 3.40 6.30
C ASP A 238 -2.09 2.93 5.33
N ASN A 239 -2.47 2.57 4.10
CA ASN A 239 -1.52 2.17 3.07
C ASN A 239 -0.58 3.33 2.70
N MET A 240 -1.07 4.56 2.59
CA MET A 240 -0.25 5.73 2.32
C MET A 240 0.72 6.05 3.46
N ALA A 241 0.29 5.92 4.72
CA ALA A 241 1.17 6.07 5.87
C ALA A 241 2.25 5.00 5.88
N SER A 242 1.88 3.74 5.59
CA SER A 242 2.78 2.60 5.43
C SER A 242 3.80 2.84 4.31
N GLU A 243 3.37 3.37 3.18
CA GLU A 243 4.22 3.70 2.03
C GLU A 243 5.30 4.73 2.40
N GLN A 244 4.92 5.83 3.06
CA GLN A 244 5.89 6.86 3.44
C GLN A 244 6.86 6.35 4.50
N ALA A 245 6.41 5.55 5.47
CA ALA A 245 7.25 4.93 6.48
C ALA A 245 8.25 3.93 5.85
N ALA A 246 7.77 3.03 5.01
CA ALA A 246 8.61 2.06 4.31
C ALA A 246 9.64 2.74 3.40
N ARG A 247 9.23 3.77 2.67
CA ARG A 247 10.14 4.57 1.82
C ARG A 247 11.19 5.28 2.66
N MET A 248 10.83 5.88 3.79
CA MET A 248 11.79 6.53 4.69
C MET A 248 12.87 5.53 5.16
N VAL A 249 12.46 4.34 5.61
CA VAL A 249 13.38 3.29 6.06
C VAL A 249 14.25 2.78 4.92
N ALA A 250 13.67 2.51 3.75
CA ALA A 250 14.41 2.05 2.57
C ALA A 250 15.43 3.09 2.08
N MET A 251 15.06 4.37 2.07
CA MET A 251 15.96 5.44 1.67
C MET A 251 17.07 5.68 2.69
N LYS A 252 16.81 5.51 3.98
CA LYS A 252 17.85 5.53 5.01
C LYS A 252 18.87 4.42 4.76
N ALA A 253 18.41 3.18 4.61
CA ALA A 253 19.30 2.05 4.32
C ALA A 253 20.11 2.25 3.03
N ALA A 254 19.47 2.77 1.97
CA ALA A 254 20.15 3.08 0.72
C ALA A 254 21.23 4.16 0.90
N THR A 255 20.98 5.19 1.71
CA THR A 255 21.95 6.25 2.03
C THR A 255 23.16 5.72 2.79
N ASP A 256 22.91 4.85 3.78
CA ASP A 256 23.96 4.23 4.60
C ASP A 256 24.81 3.27 3.74
N ASN A 257 24.17 2.43 2.90
CA ASN A 257 24.85 1.54 1.96
C ASN A 257 25.69 2.32 0.92
N ALA A 258 25.16 3.42 0.39
CA ALA A 258 25.92 4.29 -0.50
C ALA A 258 27.16 4.87 0.19
N GLY A 259 27.04 5.27 1.48
CA GLY A 259 28.19 5.74 2.26
C GLY A 259 29.29 4.68 2.42
N ASN A 260 28.90 3.42 2.66
CA ASN A 260 29.85 2.30 2.75
C ASN A 260 30.52 2.02 1.40
N ALA A 261 29.74 1.99 0.32
CA ALA A 261 30.28 1.80 -1.03
C ALA A 261 31.28 2.90 -1.44
N ILE A 262 31.03 4.16 -1.04
CA ILE A 262 31.97 5.27 -1.27
C ILE A 262 33.29 5.00 -0.54
N LYS A 263 33.25 4.58 0.74
CA LYS A 263 34.46 4.26 1.50
C LYS A 263 35.29 3.16 0.83
N GLU A 264 34.64 2.08 0.41
CA GLU A 264 35.28 0.96 -0.29
C GLU A 264 35.87 1.40 -1.61
N LEU A 265 35.17 2.16 -2.42
CA LEU A 265 35.66 2.68 -3.68
C LEU A 265 36.83 3.64 -3.47
N CYS A 266 36.86 4.45 -2.41
CA CYS A 266 37.99 5.32 -2.07
C CYS A 266 39.25 4.51 -1.71
N LEU A 267 39.10 3.40 -0.97
CA LEU A 267 40.21 2.50 -0.67
C LEU A 267 40.80 1.87 -1.94
N VAL A 268 39.92 1.37 -2.83
CA VAL A 268 40.37 0.81 -4.13
C VAL A 268 41.06 1.86 -4.98
N TYR A 269 40.50 3.08 -5.04
CA TYR A 269 41.13 4.20 -5.76
C TYR A 269 42.52 4.52 -5.23
N ASN A 270 42.68 4.66 -3.90
CA ASN A 270 43.97 4.99 -3.29
C ASN A 270 45.00 3.88 -3.53
N LYS A 271 44.58 2.59 -3.42
CA LYS A 271 45.47 1.46 -3.73
C LYS A 271 45.90 1.46 -5.20
N SER A 272 44.99 1.69 -6.13
CA SER A 272 45.26 1.76 -7.56
C SER A 272 46.20 2.95 -7.89
N ARG A 273 45.96 4.11 -7.25
CA ARG A 273 46.84 5.29 -7.41
C ARG A 273 48.22 5.02 -6.90
N GLN A 274 48.35 4.43 -5.69
CA GLN A 274 49.70 4.09 -5.14
C GLN A 274 50.45 3.12 -6.05
N ALA A 275 49.80 2.08 -6.55
CA ALA A 275 50.40 1.14 -7.48
C ALA A 275 50.88 1.82 -8.76
N ALA A 276 50.05 2.70 -9.35
CA ALA A 276 50.45 3.46 -10.54
C ALA A 276 51.65 4.36 -10.29
N ILE A 277 51.68 5.09 -9.16
CA ILE A 277 52.80 5.94 -8.77
C ILE A 277 54.07 5.09 -8.58
N THR A 278 53.98 3.93 -7.93
CA THR A 278 55.10 3.03 -7.70
C THR A 278 55.66 2.50 -9.04
N THR A 279 54.79 2.13 -9.96
CA THR A 279 55.16 1.68 -11.30
C THR A 279 55.90 2.80 -12.08
N GLU A 280 55.32 4.01 -12.10
CA GLU A 280 55.95 5.17 -12.76
C GLU A 280 57.34 5.50 -12.16
N LEU A 281 57.47 5.48 -10.83
CA LEU A 281 58.74 5.67 -10.15
C LEU A 281 59.76 4.59 -10.51
N SER A 282 59.32 3.32 -10.54
CA SER A 282 60.19 2.19 -10.90
C SER A 282 60.65 2.30 -12.35
N GLU A 283 59.79 2.73 -13.27
CA GLU A 283 60.14 2.95 -14.67
C GLU A 283 61.15 4.09 -14.84
N ILE A 284 60.99 5.20 -14.10
CA ILE A 284 61.95 6.33 -14.12
C ILE A 284 63.31 5.89 -13.57
N VAL A 285 63.33 5.16 -12.44
CA VAL A 285 64.64 4.69 -11.87
C VAL A 285 65.30 3.68 -12.78
N ALA A 286 64.55 2.75 -13.38
CA ALA A 286 65.10 1.80 -14.34
C ALA A 286 65.60 2.48 -15.59
N GLY A 287 64.92 3.50 -16.11
CA GLY A 287 65.38 4.32 -17.22
C GLY A 287 66.66 5.13 -16.91
N ALA A 288 66.75 5.68 -15.68
CA ALA A 288 67.97 6.40 -15.24
C ALA A 288 69.19 5.49 -15.01
N ALA A 289 68.98 4.23 -14.65
CA ALA A 289 70.01 3.22 -14.48
C ALA A 289 70.50 2.60 -15.81
N ALA A 290 69.80 2.82 -16.92
CA ALA A 290 70.06 2.30 -18.24
C ALA A 290 70.90 3.31 -19.10
N VAL A 291 71.13 4.53 -18.61
CA VAL A 291 71.93 5.58 -19.17
C VAL A 291 73.26 5.65 -18.39
#